data_43cf7471ede5f994257e63fe5db2d3a3
#
_entry.id   43cf7471ede5f994257e63fe5db2d3a3
#
_cell.length_a   1.000
_cell.length_b   1.000
_cell.length_c   1.000
_cell.angle_alpha   90.00
_cell.angle_beta   90.00
_cell.angle_gamma   90.00
#
_symmetry.space_group_name_H-M   'P 1'
#
loop_
_entity.id
_entity.type
_entity.pdbx_description
1 polymer ?
#
loop_
_entity_poly.entity_id
_entity_poly.type
_entity_poly.pdbx_seq_one_letter_code
_entity_poly.pdbx_strand_id
1 'polypeptide(L)'
;MNRRRIILSAALSLAALLVLSSAFLRRPDADLALAEVTHGPLRVWTTYDGAIQSRSVRGVSTQLGGGATLVELVPEGTHVAAGSPLARLDASALERDLVRLERDLTLARAEHASLVKAKLPLERRELEMRLLQARADLQESEDALSDLNELIAENLVPAQDAVQQEKKSTLLRTAVENLEQQLALTLDHLHPAAIERADAQLASAEREYELAAQQLADSVVTAPSDGVVVYQPVAVGSEFRPVRVGDTVFRNQVFISLPDMSNLVVQLDVPEHELGFARVGSLALVQPFAFPGMNLRGVVESVGSMAQTRPDRPGRQKFFTVVVRLDETRPELKSGMSARVQVLSVDEPDALLVPRIAITWEHNEAYCRVLRDSQPHRVRVVTGPASATEVAIRDGLEAGQRVVLP
;
A
#
# COMPACT_ATOMS: atom_id res chain seq x y z
N MET A 1 20.09 -20.41 -115.47
CA MET A 1 18.88 -19.86 -114.78
C MET A 1 18.91 -20.02 -113.26
N ASN A 2 20.03 -20.31 -112.62
CA ASN A 2 20.08 -20.64 -111.20
C ASN A 2 20.88 -19.67 -110.25
N ARG A 3 21.60 -18.68 -110.79
CA ARG A 3 22.37 -17.78 -109.88
C ARG A 3 21.55 -16.67 -109.18
N ARG A 4 20.48 -16.20 -109.87
CA ARG A 4 19.59 -15.16 -109.26
C ARG A 4 18.74 -15.65 -108.11
N ARG A 5 18.35 -16.97 -108.09
CA ARG A 5 17.57 -17.56 -106.96
C ARG A 5 18.38 -17.80 -105.71
N ILE A 6 19.68 -18.08 -105.84
CA ILE A 6 20.60 -18.31 -104.71
C ILE A 6 20.91 -16.99 -103.99
N ILE A 7 21.06 -15.88 -104.77
CA ILE A 7 21.32 -14.54 -104.18
C ILE A 7 20.06 -14.02 -103.47
N LEU A 8 18.86 -14.26 -103.93
CA LEU A 8 17.62 -13.86 -103.27
C LEU A 8 17.39 -14.66 -101.95
N SER A 9 17.71 -15.95 -101.99
CA SER A 9 17.54 -16.78 -100.76
C SER A 9 18.57 -16.42 -99.68
N ALA A 10 19.81 -16.08 -100.08
CA ALA A 10 20.85 -15.61 -99.10
C ALA A 10 20.51 -14.23 -98.52
N ALA A 11 19.96 -13.32 -99.29
CA ALA A 11 19.49 -12.03 -98.84
C ALA A 11 18.29 -12.13 -97.87
N LEU A 12 17.36 -13.06 -98.15
CA LEU A 12 16.18 -13.30 -97.30
C LEU A 12 16.61 -13.96 -95.95
N SER A 13 17.58 -14.88 -95.99
CA SER A 13 18.10 -15.50 -94.76
C SER A 13 18.93 -14.51 -93.88
N LEU A 14 19.66 -13.60 -94.56
CA LEU A 14 20.39 -12.56 -93.85
C LEU A 14 19.44 -11.52 -93.22
N ALA A 15 18.39 -11.14 -93.90
CA ALA A 15 17.37 -10.26 -93.35
C ALA A 15 16.59 -10.92 -92.21
N ALA A 16 16.27 -12.22 -92.36
CA ALA A 16 15.62 -12.99 -91.27
C ALA A 16 16.53 -13.14 -90.07
N LEU A 17 17.87 -13.30 -90.25
CA LEU A 17 18.84 -13.35 -89.16
C LEU A 17 19.00 -12.00 -88.45
N LEU A 18 18.93 -10.87 -89.20
CA LEU A 18 18.96 -9.51 -88.64
C LEU A 18 17.66 -9.17 -87.88
N VAL A 19 16.52 -9.65 -88.34
CA VAL A 19 15.26 -9.46 -87.59
C VAL A 19 15.22 -10.35 -86.41
N LEU A 20 15.72 -11.59 -86.39
CA LEU A 20 15.87 -12.45 -85.24
C LEU A 20 16.88 -11.89 -84.25
N SER A 21 17.97 -11.32 -84.69
CA SER A 21 18.99 -10.71 -83.78
C SER A 21 18.43 -9.45 -83.08
N SER A 22 17.60 -8.66 -83.78
CA SER A 22 16.92 -7.48 -83.22
C SER A 22 15.81 -7.87 -82.24
N ALA A 23 15.16 -9.02 -82.41
CA ALA A 23 14.18 -9.57 -81.47
C ALA A 23 14.83 -10.18 -80.23
N PHE A 24 16.07 -10.72 -80.37
CA PHE A 24 16.81 -11.28 -79.25
C PHE A 24 17.55 -10.21 -78.41
N LEU A 25 17.73 -9.00 -78.94
CA LEU A 25 18.29 -7.85 -78.19
C LEU A 25 17.22 -7.02 -77.46
N ARG A 26 15.92 -7.29 -77.70
CA ARG A 26 14.91 -6.80 -76.76
C ARG A 26 14.92 -7.70 -75.53
N ARG A 27 15.79 -7.35 -74.55
CA ARG A 27 15.60 -7.81 -73.19
C ARG A 27 14.17 -7.47 -72.80
N PRO A 28 13.37 -8.43 -72.30
CA PRO A 28 12.08 -8.07 -71.73
C PRO A 28 12.38 -7.03 -70.65
N ASP A 29 11.72 -5.88 -70.72
CA ASP A 29 11.66 -4.97 -69.61
C ASP A 29 11.23 -5.83 -68.43
N ALA A 30 12.17 -6.16 -67.57
CA ALA A 30 11.83 -6.78 -66.29
C ALA A 30 10.85 -5.82 -65.66
N ASP A 31 9.63 -6.30 -65.45
CA ASP A 31 8.57 -5.54 -64.80
C ASP A 31 9.07 -5.24 -63.40
N LEU A 32 9.85 -4.16 -63.29
CA LEU A 32 10.47 -3.77 -62.03
C LEU A 32 9.36 -3.34 -61.10
N ALA A 33 9.10 -4.12 -60.05
CA ALA A 33 8.20 -3.70 -59.00
C ALA A 33 8.72 -2.40 -58.41
N LEU A 34 7.95 -1.34 -58.48
CA LEU A 34 8.32 0.00 -58.06
C LEU A 34 7.46 0.43 -56.88
N ALA A 35 8.07 1.13 -55.95
CA ALA A 35 7.36 1.86 -54.90
C ALA A 35 7.74 3.33 -54.96
N GLU A 36 6.86 4.20 -54.58
CA GLU A 36 7.10 5.65 -54.48
C GLU A 36 7.54 6.02 -53.07
N VAL A 37 8.48 6.93 -53.00
CA VAL A 37 8.92 7.53 -51.72
C VAL A 37 7.89 8.58 -51.37
N THR A 38 7.15 8.35 -50.27
CA THR A 38 6.06 9.22 -49.83
C THR A 38 6.30 9.81 -48.46
N HIS A 39 5.71 10.96 -48.22
CA HIS A 39 5.59 11.49 -46.85
C HIS A 39 4.37 10.87 -46.17
N GLY A 40 4.55 10.44 -44.91
CA GLY A 40 3.46 9.86 -44.15
C GLY A 40 3.79 9.65 -42.65
N PRO A 41 2.77 9.33 -41.87
CA PRO A 41 2.95 9.05 -40.46
C PRO A 41 3.62 7.68 -40.26
N LEU A 42 4.74 7.66 -39.52
CA LEU A 42 5.38 6.44 -39.09
C LEU A 42 5.08 6.17 -37.63
N ARG A 43 4.36 5.07 -37.34
CA ARG A 43 4.10 4.59 -35.99
C ARG A 43 4.74 3.24 -35.78
N VAL A 44 5.63 3.18 -34.80
CA VAL A 44 6.31 1.93 -34.44
C VAL A 44 5.81 1.46 -33.09
N TRP A 45 5.29 0.26 -33.05
CA TRP A 45 4.81 -0.39 -31.82
C TRP A 45 5.80 -1.48 -31.41
N THR A 46 6.26 -1.41 -30.17
CA THR A 46 7.10 -2.45 -29.57
C THR A 46 6.28 -3.26 -28.59
N THR A 47 6.39 -4.58 -28.68
CA THR A 47 5.54 -5.51 -27.91
C THR A 47 6.31 -6.04 -26.70
N TYR A 48 5.68 -5.98 -25.53
CA TYR A 48 6.18 -6.52 -24.28
C TYR A 48 5.13 -7.41 -23.63
N ASP A 49 5.58 -8.40 -22.87
CA ASP A 49 4.71 -9.15 -21.98
C ASP A 49 4.74 -8.52 -20.60
N GLY A 50 3.59 -8.45 -19.96
CA GLY A 50 3.43 -7.87 -18.64
C GLY A 50 2.35 -8.53 -17.81
N ALA A 51 2.16 -8.06 -16.59
CA ALA A 51 1.11 -8.53 -15.69
C ALA A 51 0.23 -7.36 -15.24
N ILE A 52 -1.08 -7.59 -15.29
CA ILE A 52 -2.08 -6.68 -14.73
C ILE A 52 -1.99 -6.80 -13.21
N GLN A 53 -1.83 -5.69 -12.53
CA GLN A 53 -1.74 -5.64 -11.07
C GLN A 53 -2.63 -4.54 -10.52
N SER A 54 -3.08 -4.73 -9.30
CA SER A 54 -3.69 -3.62 -8.57
C SER A 54 -2.61 -2.59 -8.21
N ARG A 55 -2.93 -1.32 -8.40
CA ARG A 55 -2.05 -0.21 -8.03
C ARG A 55 -1.84 -0.13 -6.51
N SER A 56 -2.85 -0.50 -5.74
CA SER A 56 -2.85 -0.48 -4.28
C SER A 56 -3.29 -1.82 -3.73
N VAL A 57 -2.44 -2.43 -2.94
CA VAL A 57 -2.74 -3.67 -2.22
C VAL A 57 -2.57 -3.42 -0.74
N ARG A 58 -3.63 -3.63 0.04
CA ARG A 58 -3.58 -3.52 1.50
C ARG A 58 -3.42 -4.89 2.11
N GLY A 59 -2.33 -5.06 2.86
CA GLY A 59 -2.11 -6.26 3.69
C GLY A 59 -2.95 -6.18 4.96
N VAL A 60 -3.57 -7.30 5.33
CA VAL A 60 -4.35 -7.45 6.56
C VAL A 60 -3.62 -8.42 7.47
N SER A 61 -3.39 -7.99 8.70
CA SER A 61 -2.72 -8.76 9.74
C SER A 61 -3.50 -8.63 11.06
N THR A 62 -3.28 -9.54 12.00
CA THR A 62 -3.81 -9.41 13.35
C THR A 62 -2.95 -8.48 14.22
N GLN A 63 -3.60 -7.74 15.13
CA GLN A 63 -2.93 -6.94 16.16
C GLN A 63 -2.77 -7.70 17.49
N LEU A 64 -3.42 -8.87 17.62
CA LEU A 64 -3.31 -9.69 18.83
C LEU A 64 -1.87 -10.16 19.07
N GLY A 65 -1.43 -10.06 20.30
CA GLY A 65 -0.14 -10.56 20.75
C GLY A 65 -0.11 -12.09 20.82
N GLY A 66 1.04 -12.70 20.47
CA GLY A 66 1.15 -14.17 20.44
C GLY A 66 0.60 -14.78 19.17
N GLY A 67 0.31 -16.07 19.21
CA GLY A 67 -0.37 -16.79 18.12
C GLY A 67 -1.87 -16.87 18.38
N ALA A 68 -2.69 -16.50 17.40
CA ALA A 68 -4.13 -16.57 17.47
C ALA A 68 -4.68 -17.53 16.40
N THR A 69 -5.57 -18.44 16.79
CA THR A 69 -6.15 -19.42 15.88
C THR A 69 -7.33 -18.83 15.12
N LEU A 70 -7.38 -19.01 13.81
CA LEU A 70 -8.47 -18.59 12.95
C LEU A 70 -9.69 -19.52 13.13
N VAL A 71 -10.82 -18.94 13.52
CA VAL A 71 -12.12 -19.65 13.68
C VAL A 71 -12.99 -19.46 12.46
N GLU A 72 -13.01 -18.25 11.91
CA GLU A 72 -13.78 -17.89 10.72
C GLU A 72 -12.92 -17.09 9.75
N LEU A 73 -13.16 -17.29 8.47
CA LEU A 73 -12.46 -16.60 7.40
C LEU A 73 -13.42 -16.34 6.24
N VAL A 74 -13.47 -15.10 5.73
CA VAL A 74 -14.27 -14.75 4.55
C VAL A 74 -13.71 -15.47 3.34
N PRO A 75 -14.55 -16.09 2.46
CA PRO A 75 -14.06 -16.82 1.30
C PRO A 75 -13.21 -15.96 0.36
N GLU A 76 -12.16 -16.57 -0.20
CA GLU A 76 -11.30 -15.93 -1.19
C GLU A 76 -12.10 -15.49 -2.42
N GLY A 77 -11.75 -14.36 -2.99
CA GLY A 77 -12.45 -13.78 -4.14
C GLY A 77 -13.71 -12.96 -3.79
N THR A 78 -14.10 -12.90 -2.52
CA THR A 78 -15.23 -12.06 -2.08
C THR A 78 -14.84 -10.58 -2.11
N HIS A 79 -15.73 -9.75 -2.66
CA HIS A 79 -15.58 -8.29 -2.59
C HIS A 79 -16.07 -7.80 -1.22
N VAL A 80 -15.26 -7.02 -0.54
CA VAL A 80 -15.54 -6.50 0.80
C VAL A 80 -15.37 -4.98 0.84
N ALA A 81 -16.21 -4.33 1.65
CA ALA A 81 -16.10 -2.90 1.93
C ALA A 81 -15.23 -2.65 3.17
N ALA A 82 -14.67 -1.46 3.27
CA ALA A 82 -13.94 -1.02 4.46
C ALA A 82 -14.79 -1.23 5.74
N GLY A 83 -14.16 -1.74 6.81
CA GLY A 83 -14.81 -2.07 8.07
C GLY A 83 -15.55 -3.42 8.11
N SER A 84 -15.72 -4.11 6.98
CA SER A 84 -16.33 -5.44 6.96
C SER A 84 -15.45 -6.47 7.69
N PRO A 85 -16.04 -7.41 8.49
CA PRO A 85 -15.27 -8.46 9.13
C PRO A 85 -14.69 -9.42 8.09
N LEU A 86 -13.38 -9.70 8.19
CA LEU A 86 -12.63 -10.60 7.29
C LEU A 86 -12.33 -11.94 7.94
N ALA A 87 -11.98 -11.90 9.22
CA ALA A 87 -11.62 -13.09 9.96
C ALA A 87 -12.00 -12.92 11.43
N ARG A 88 -12.32 -14.03 12.09
CA ARG A 88 -12.48 -14.10 13.53
C ARG A 88 -11.44 -15.04 14.12
N LEU A 89 -10.77 -14.56 15.15
CA LEU A 89 -9.78 -15.29 15.91
C LEU A 89 -10.44 -15.93 17.15
N ASP A 90 -9.87 -17.00 17.66
CA ASP A 90 -10.32 -17.60 18.92
C ASP A 90 -10.10 -16.61 20.08
N ALA A 91 -11.19 -16.10 20.61
CA ALA A 91 -11.22 -15.13 21.68
C ALA A 91 -11.62 -15.75 23.04
N SER A 92 -11.79 -17.06 23.14
CA SER A 92 -12.33 -17.74 24.34
C SER A 92 -11.54 -17.45 25.63
N ALA A 93 -10.23 -17.23 25.50
CA ALA A 93 -9.39 -16.84 26.64
C ALA A 93 -9.61 -15.35 27.00
N LEU A 94 -9.66 -14.49 26.00
CA LEU A 94 -9.87 -13.04 26.17
C LEU A 94 -11.25 -12.74 26.78
N GLU A 95 -12.29 -13.45 26.37
CA GLU A 95 -13.64 -13.32 26.94
C GLU A 95 -13.67 -13.67 28.42
N ARG A 96 -12.99 -14.74 28.84
CA ARG A 96 -12.88 -15.12 30.26
C ARG A 96 -12.08 -14.10 31.07
N ASP A 97 -11.00 -13.60 30.51
CA ASP A 97 -10.19 -12.57 31.15
C ASP A 97 -10.98 -11.26 31.29
N LEU A 98 -11.73 -10.85 30.28
CA LEU A 98 -12.58 -9.67 30.33
C LEU A 98 -13.63 -9.76 31.46
N VAL A 99 -14.33 -10.91 31.59
CA VAL A 99 -15.32 -11.13 32.66
C VAL A 99 -14.67 -11.07 34.05
N ARG A 100 -13.41 -11.54 34.19
CA ARG A 100 -12.66 -11.42 35.44
C ARG A 100 -12.34 -9.95 35.75
N LEU A 101 -11.77 -9.23 34.78
CA LEU A 101 -11.38 -7.83 34.94
C LEU A 101 -12.59 -6.90 35.16
N GLU A 102 -13.73 -7.20 34.58
CA GLU A 102 -14.99 -6.49 34.82
C GLU A 102 -15.44 -6.60 36.29
N ARG A 103 -15.30 -7.80 36.87
CA ARG A 103 -15.57 -8.00 38.31
C ARG A 103 -14.57 -7.23 39.19
N ASP A 104 -13.27 -7.28 38.85
CA ASP A 104 -12.23 -6.60 39.58
C ASP A 104 -12.44 -5.07 39.53
N LEU A 105 -12.81 -4.53 38.37
CA LEU A 105 -13.19 -3.13 38.20
C LEU A 105 -14.44 -2.76 39.04
N THR A 106 -15.45 -3.61 39.03
CA THR A 106 -16.67 -3.38 39.83
C THR A 106 -16.35 -3.35 41.33
N LEU A 107 -15.49 -4.24 41.80
CA LEU A 107 -14.98 -4.27 43.17
C LEU A 107 -14.22 -3.00 43.51
N ALA A 108 -13.26 -2.59 42.66
CA ALA A 108 -12.47 -1.38 42.90
C ALA A 108 -13.37 -0.13 42.92
N ARG A 109 -14.37 -0.03 42.09
CA ARG A 109 -15.38 1.07 42.12
C ARG A 109 -16.16 1.08 43.41
N ALA A 110 -16.61 -0.10 43.89
CA ALA A 110 -17.34 -0.23 45.14
C ALA A 110 -16.49 0.13 46.36
N GLU A 111 -15.23 -0.31 46.40
CA GLU A 111 -14.27 0.01 47.47
C GLU A 111 -13.98 1.51 47.51
N HIS A 112 -13.66 2.12 46.34
CA HIS A 112 -13.45 3.57 46.26
C HIS A 112 -14.70 4.33 46.72
N ALA A 113 -15.90 3.97 46.24
CA ALA A 113 -17.14 4.61 46.65
C ALA A 113 -17.42 4.44 48.19
N SER A 114 -17.14 3.27 48.75
CA SER A 114 -17.25 3.00 50.18
C SER A 114 -16.27 3.85 51.00
N LEU A 115 -15.05 3.95 50.53
CA LEU A 115 -14.03 4.78 51.20
C LEU A 115 -14.43 6.24 51.21
N VAL A 116 -14.70 6.82 50.04
CA VAL A 116 -14.98 8.27 49.90
C VAL A 116 -16.31 8.69 50.48
N LYS A 117 -17.35 7.89 50.31
CA LYS A 117 -18.74 8.26 50.71
C LYS A 117 -19.14 7.82 52.10
N ALA A 118 -18.44 6.82 52.69
CA ALA A 118 -18.82 6.28 53.97
C ALA A 118 -17.68 6.29 55.01
N LYS A 119 -16.55 5.63 54.73
CA LYS A 119 -15.52 5.41 55.74
C LYS A 119 -14.86 6.72 56.22
N LEU A 120 -14.37 7.52 55.26
CA LEU A 120 -13.66 8.78 55.60
C LEU A 120 -14.61 9.84 56.26
N PRO A 121 -15.84 10.06 55.79
CA PRO A 121 -16.79 10.94 56.48
C PRO A 121 -17.19 10.46 57.86
N LEU A 122 -17.30 9.15 58.10
CA LEU A 122 -17.58 8.60 59.41
C LEU A 122 -16.42 8.84 60.38
N GLU A 123 -15.18 8.51 59.96
CA GLU A 123 -13.96 8.74 60.75
C GLU A 123 -13.78 10.22 61.13
N ARG A 124 -14.01 11.11 60.17
CA ARG A 124 -13.99 12.55 60.42
C ARG A 124 -15.01 12.95 61.48
N ARG A 125 -16.28 12.50 61.36
CA ARG A 125 -17.32 12.80 62.35
C ARG A 125 -16.98 12.27 63.75
N GLU A 126 -16.41 11.08 63.84
CA GLU A 126 -16.01 10.52 65.15
C GLU A 126 -14.92 11.39 65.81
N LEU A 127 -13.94 11.86 65.05
CA LEU A 127 -12.92 12.76 65.57
C LEU A 127 -13.46 14.13 65.95
N GLU A 128 -14.36 14.70 65.12
CA GLU A 128 -15.03 15.98 65.43
C GLU A 128 -15.88 15.89 66.69
N MET A 129 -16.62 14.78 66.90
CA MET A 129 -17.41 14.56 68.13
C MET A 129 -16.54 14.39 69.38
N ARG A 130 -15.40 13.65 69.28
CA ARG A 130 -14.46 13.53 70.39
C ARG A 130 -13.83 14.88 70.75
N LEU A 131 -13.49 15.69 69.75
CA LEU A 131 -12.97 17.03 69.95
C LEU A 131 -13.99 17.95 70.64
N LEU A 132 -15.28 17.88 70.16
CA LEU A 132 -16.36 18.66 70.74
C LEU A 132 -16.55 18.31 72.23
N GLN A 133 -16.54 17.03 72.58
CA GLN A 133 -16.67 16.57 73.94
C GLN A 133 -15.48 17.06 74.80
N ALA A 134 -14.25 16.89 74.29
CA ALA A 134 -13.03 17.35 75.06
C ALA A 134 -13.01 18.85 75.25
N ARG A 135 -13.50 19.65 74.32
CA ARG A 135 -13.65 21.11 74.47
C ARG A 135 -14.68 21.47 75.51
N ALA A 136 -15.81 20.74 75.58
CA ALA A 136 -16.84 20.95 76.57
C ALA A 136 -16.31 20.62 77.97
N ASP A 137 -15.60 19.48 78.15
CA ASP A 137 -14.98 19.10 79.37
C ASP A 137 -13.91 20.10 79.85
N LEU A 138 -13.12 20.68 78.92
CA LEU A 138 -12.13 21.75 79.23
C LEU A 138 -12.86 23.02 79.73
N GLN A 139 -13.90 23.46 78.96
CA GLN A 139 -14.66 24.64 79.35
C GLN A 139 -15.25 24.53 80.74
N GLU A 140 -15.89 23.38 81.06
CA GLU A 140 -16.43 23.12 82.37
C GLU A 140 -15.32 23.19 83.45
N SER A 141 -14.15 22.64 83.14
CA SER A 141 -13.00 22.67 84.06
C SER A 141 -12.40 24.09 84.28
N GLU A 142 -12.40 24.92 83.20
CA GLU A 142 -11.95 26.32 83.28
C GLU A 142 -12.94 27.21 84.02
N ASP A 143 -14.26 27.00 83.82
CA ASP A 143 -15.32 27.69 84.55
C ASP A 143 -15.21 27.38 86.07
N ALA A 144 -15.07 26.08 86.40
CA ALA A 144 -14.87 25.67 87.82
C ALA A 144 -13.57 26.23 88.46
N LEU A 145 -12.52 26.40 87.62
CA LEU A 145 -11.26 27.05 88.13
C LEU A 145 -11.52 28.55 88.38
N SER A 146 -12.27 29.22 87.52
CA SER A 146 -12.65 30.61 87.71
C SER A 146 -13.45 30.84 89.01
N ASP A 147 -14.49 30.00 89.19
CA ASP A 147 -15.31 30.03 90.39
C ASP A 147 -14.50 29.78 91.64
N LEU A 148 -13.55 28.81 91.63
CA LEU A 148 -12.65 28.54 92.78
C LEU A 148 -11.72 29.71 93.08
N ASN A 149 -11.21 30.40 92.07
CA ASN A 149 -10.38 31.55 92.22
C ASN A 149 -11.12 32.75 92.88
N GLU A 150 -12.42 32.92 92.55
CA GLU A 150 -13.26 33.92 93.20
C GLU A 150 -13.48 33.56 94.67
N LEU A 151 -13.80 32.30 94.99
CA LEU A 151 -13.99 31.83 96.32
C LEU A 151 -12.69 31.91 97.17
N ILE A 152 -11.53 31.70 96.60
CA ILE A 152 -10.22 31.88 97.30
C ILE A 152 -9.97 33.36 97.60
N ALA A 153 -10.32 34.27 96.67
CA ALA A 153 -10.18 35.71 96.89
C ALA A 153 -11.06 36.17 98.04
N GLU A 154 -12.17 35.48 98.38
CA GLU A 154 -13.03 35.67 99.50
C GLU A 154 -12.59 34.89 100.72
N ASN A 155 -11.49 34.12 100.67
CA ASN A 155 -10.94 33.27 101.79
C ASN A 155 -11.90 32.12 102.25
N LEU A 156 -12.78 31.64 101.33
CA LEU A 156 -13.77 30.61 101.58
C LEU A 156 -13.29 29.17 101.29
N VAL A 157 -12.21 29.01 100.54
CA VAL A 157 -11.69 27.70 100.06
C VAL A 157 -10.14 27.70 100.12
N PRO A 158 -9.46 26.55 100.39
CA PRO A 158 -8.01 26.42 100.37
C PRO A 158 -7.43 26.61 98.98
N ALA A 159 -6.29 27.33 98.84
CA ALA A 159 -5.58 27.55 97.59
C ALA A 159 -5.11 26.25 96.93
N GLN A 160 -5.01 25.15 97.66
CA GLN A 160 -4.60 23.85 97.17
C GLN A 160 -5.60 23.26 96.18
N ASP A 161 -6.90 23.54 96.33
CA ASP A 161 -7.97 23.05 95.43
C ASP A 161 -7.90 23.70 94.06
N ALA A 162 -7.54 25.00 93.99
CA ALA A 162 -7.27 25.67 92.73
C ALA A 162 -6.05 25.08 91.98
N VAL A 163 -4.99 24.72 92.73
CA VAL A 163 -3.80 24.07 92.07
C VAL A 163 -4.17 22.70 91.46
N GLN A 164 -5.03 21.92 92.10
CA GLN A 164 -5.50 20.65 91.58
C GLN A 164 -6.39 20.86 90.37
N GLN A 165 -7.31 21.83 90.38
CA GLN A 165 -8.16 22.15 89.26
C GLN A 165 -7.37 22.73 88.07
N GLU A 166 -6.34 23.55 88.32
CA GLU A 166 -5.44 24.05 87.28
C GLU A 166 -4.66 22.92 86.60
N LYS A 167 -4.19 21.93 87.35
CA LYS A 167 -3.59 20.72 86.76
C LYS A 167 -4.59 19.95 85.87
N LYS A 168 -5.85 19.82 86.32
CA LYS A 168 -6.88 19.17 85.57
C LYS A 168 -7.19 19.93 84.29
N SER A 169 -7.36 21.25 84.33
CA SER A 169 -7.56 22.10 83.11
C SER A 169 -6.37 22.02 82.17
N THR A 170 -5.12 21.98 82.71
CA THR A 170 -3.95 21.81 81.85
C THR A 170 -3.92 20.46 81.13
N LEU A 171 -4.30 19.36 81.80
CA LEU A 171 -4.39 18.05 81.20
C LEU A 171 -5.48 18.00 80.11
N LEU A 172 -6.64 18.59 80.35
CA LEU A 172 -7.76 18.67 79.39
C LEU A 172 -7.37 19.54 78.19
N ARG A 173 -6.69 20.68 78.42
CA ARG A 173 -6.16 21.51 77.30
C ARG A 173 -5.20 20.75 76.41
N THR A 174 -4.27 20.03 76.99
CA THR A 174 -3.36 19.16 76.21
C THR A 174 -4.09 18.07 75.45
N ALA A 175 -5.17 17.52 76.02
CA ALA A 175 -6.02 16.53 75.30
C ALA A 175 -6.77 17.15 74.10
N VAL A 176 -7.27 18.37 74.23
CA VAL A 176 -7.89 19.14 73.15
C VAL A 176 -6.85 19.41 72.02
N GLU A 177 -5.68 19.93 72.38
CA GLU A 177 -4.58 20.21 71.43
C GLU A 177 -4.17 18.96 70.65
N ASN A 178 -4.04 17.81 71.37
CA ASN A 178 -3.73 16.53 70.73
C ASN A 178 -4.82 16.08 69.72
N LEU A 179 -6.08 16.22 70.08
CA LEU A 179 -7.19 15.89 69.20
C LEU A 179 -7.30 16.82 67.98
N GLU A 180 -7.02 18.14 68.19
CA GLU A 180 -6.94 19.10 67.09
C GLU A 180 -5.82 18.75 66.11
N GLN A 181 -4.63 18.43 66.62
CA GLN A 181 -3.52 17.97 65.79
C GLN A 181 -3.84 16.65 65.04
N GLN A 182 -4.49 15.71 65.75
CA GLN A 182 -4.92 14.44 65.12
C GLN A 182 -5.93 14.67 64.02
N LEU A 183 -6.93 15.54 64.22
CA LEU A 183 -7.94 15.88 63.22
C LEU A 183 -7.26 16.54 62.02
N ALA A 184 -6.39 17.53 62.25
CA ALA A 184 -5.66 18.20 61.19
C ALA A 184 -4.80 17.21 60.35
N LEU A 185 -4.01 16.35 61.04
CA LEU A 185 -3.20 15.32 60.37
C LEU A 185 -4.06 14.36 59.55
N THR A 186 -5.23 13.96 60.07
CA THR A 186 -6.13 13.07 59.39
C THR A 186 -6.70 13.73 58.14
N LEU A 187 -7.17 14.97 58.21
CA LEU A 187 -7.79 15.68 57.08
C LEU A 187 -6.79 16.13 56.04
N ASP A 188 -5.62 16.62 56.44
CA ASP A 188 -4.64 17.22 55.54
C ASP A 188 -3.72 16.18 54.88
N HIS A 189 -3.52 15.01 55.51
CA HIS A 189 -2.58 14.01 55.01
C HIS A 189 -3.14 12.61 54.87
N LEU A 190 -3.84 12.05 55.89
CA LEU A 190 -4.25 10.64 55.85
C LEU A 190 -5.41 10.40 54.90
N HIS A 191 -6.46 11.25 54.91
CA HIS A 191 -7.58 11.12 54.02
C HIS A 191 -7.19 11.37 52.56
N PRO A 192 -6.46 12.43 52.18
CA PRO A 192 -5.99 12.61 50.80
C PRO A 192 -5.13 11.45 50.29
N ALA A 193 -4.19 10.96 51.12
CA ALA A 193 -3.34 9.82 50.78
C ALA A 193 -4.14 8.51 50.61
N ALA A 194 -5.22 8.31 51.37
CA ALA A 194 -6.11 7.17 51.24
C ALA A 194 -6.95 7.26 49.95
N ILE A 195 -7.46 8.46 49.60
CA ILE A 195 -8.17 8.72 48.36
C ILE A 195 -7.26 8.51 47.14
N GLU A 196 -6.06 9.12 47.17
CA GLU A 196 -5.09 8.96 46.06
C GLU A 196 -4.73 7.49 45.79
N ARG A 197 -4.57 6.70 46.87
CA ARG A 197 -4.34 5.25 46.72
C ARG A 197 -5.54 4.53 46.12
N ALA A 198 -6.75 4.86 46.52
CA ALA A 198 -7.97 4.26 45.99
C ALA A 198 -8.21 4.68 44.54
N ASP A 199 -7.94 5.94 44.18
CA ASP A 199 -7.98 6.45 42.81
C ASP A 199 -6.98 5.72 41.93
N ALA A 200 -5.75 5.51 42.41
CA ALA A 200 -4.72 4.79 41.66
C ALA A 200 -5.13 3.32 41.39
N GLN A 201 -5.73 2.66 42.42
CA GLN A 201 -6.25 1.29 42.25
C GLN A 201 -7.40 1.22 41.23
N LEU A 202 -8.36 2.14 41.33
CA LEU A 202 -9.47 2.24 40.37
C LEU A 202 -8.97 2.49 38.97
N ALA A 203 -8.08 3.46 38.77
CA ALA A 203 -7.48 3.78 37.48
C ALA A 203 -6.66 2.61 36.89
N SER A 204 -6.04 1.78 37.73
CA SER A 204 -5.36 0.56 37.27
C SER A 204 -6.34 -0.48 36.75
N ALA A 205 -7.42 -0.75 37.52
CA ALA A 205 -8.46 -1.69 37.11
C ALA A 205 -9.20 -1.24 35.84
N GLU A 206 -9.44 0.07 35.68
CA GLU A 206 -10.04 0.63 34.47
C GLU A 206 -9.14 0.43 33.24
N ARG A 207 -7.85 0.73 33.34
CA ARG A 207 -6.93 0.51 32.23
C ARG A 207 -6.78 -0.95 31.85
N GLU A 208 -6.73 -1.86 32.81
CA GLU A 208 -6.66 -3.30 32.55
C GLU A 208 -7.91 -3.82 31.83
N TYR A 209 -9.09 -3.37 32.25
CA TYR A 209 -10.35 -3.70 31.60
C TYR A 209 -10.41 -3.14 30.18
N GLU A 210 -10.07 -1.87 29.96
CA GLU A 210 -10.04 -1.22 28.66
C GLU A 210 -9.10 -1.93 27.69
N LEU A 211 -7.89 -2.30 28.15
CA LEU A 211 -6.93 -3.04 27.37
C LEU A 211 -7.46 -4.42 26.95
N ALA A 212 -8.08 -5.15 27.85
CA ALA A 212 -8.68 -6.44 27.57
C ALA A 212 -9.86 -6.33 26.60
N ALA A 213 -10.71 -5.30 26.76
CA ALA A 213 -11.82 -5.00 25.85
C ALA A 213 -11.29 -4.68 24.42
N GLN A 214 -10.23 -3.91 24.32
CA GLN A 214 -9.57 -3.63 23.05
C GLN A 214 -9.03 -4.91 22.40
N GLN A 215 -8.34 -5.75 23.16
CA GLN A 215 -7.82 -7.03 22.65
C GLN A 215 -8.95 -7.95 22.18
N LEU A 216 -10.08 -7.97 22.88
CA LEU A 216 -11.26 -8.73 22.45
C LEU A 216 -11.84 -8.15 21.15
N ALA A 217 -11.93 -6.83 21.01
CA ALA A 217 -12.34 -6.19 19.76
C ALA A 217 -11.39 -6.53 18.60
N ASP A 218 -10.07 -6.54 18.84
CA ASP A 218 -9.05 -6.89 17.87
C ASP A 218 -9.08 -8.39 17.45
N SER A 219 -9.87 -9.23 18.15
CA SER A 219 -10.09 -10.61 17.73
C SER A 219 -10.94 -10.73 16.46
N VAL A 220 -11.67 -9.68 16.10
CA VAL A 220 -12.36 -9.56 14.82
C VAL A 220 -11.53 -8.69 13.89
N VAL A 221 -10.88 -9.33 12.92
CA VAL A 221 -10.07 -8.62 11.93
C VAL A 221 -10.96 -8.03 10.86
N THR A 222 -10.92 -6.73 10.67
CA THR A 222 -11.75 -5.99 9.71
C THR A 222 -10.94 -5.51 8.50
N ALA A 223 -11.63 -5.24 7.39
CA ALA A 223 -11.05 -4.71 6.16
C ALA A 223 -10.62 -3.24 6.35
N PRO A 224 -9.33 -2.89 6.12
CA PRO A 224 -8.86 -1.51 6.21
C PRO A 224 -9.29 -0.64 5.01
N SER A 225 -9.71 -1.25 3.92
CA SER A 225 -10.19 -0.60 2.69
C SER A 225 -11.08 -1.53 1.89
N ASP A 226 -11.80 -0.98 0.92
CA ASP A 226 -12.49 -1.78 -0.09
C ASP A 226 -11.50 -2.63 -0.88
N GLY A 227 -11.90 -3.81 -1.31
CA GLY A 227 -11.07 -4.70 -2.11
C GLY A 227 -11.62 -6.11 -2.26
N VAL A 228 -10.85 -6.95 -2.92
CA VAL A 228 -11.15 -8.37 -3.08
C VAL A 228 -10.25 -9.18 -2.16
N VAL A 229 -10.82 -10.13 -1.43
CA VAL A 229 -10.07 -10.99 -0.51
C VAL A 229 -9.16 -11.93 -1.28
N VAL A 230 -7.87 -11.87 -1.00
CA VAL A 230 -6.84 -12.78 -1.54
C VAL A 230 -6.03 -13.34 -0.37
N TYR A 231 -6.00 -14.67 -0.24
CA TYR A 231 -5.26 -15.32 0.81
C TYR A 231 -3.76 -15.26 0.55
N GLN A 232 -3.00 -14.90 1.58
CA GLN A 232 -1.54 -14.88 1.50
C GLN A 232 -0.96 -16.20 2.05
N PRO A 233 0.16 -16.66 1.48
CA PRO A 233 0.87 -17.80 2.02
C PRO A 233 1.41 -17.48 3.42
N VAL A 234 1.12 -18.36 4.37
CA VAL A 234 1.63 -18.31 5.74
C VAL A 234 2.43 -19.58 6.04
N ALA A 235 3.42 -19.46 6.91
CA ALA A 235 4.19 -20.60 7.36
C ALA A 235 3.35 -21.40 8.38
N VAL A 236 3.02 -22.66 8.05
CA VAL A 236 2.32 -23.58 8.93
C VAL A 236 3.21 -24.80 9.11
N GLY A 237 3.92 -24.87 10.24
CA GLY A 237 4.96 -25.86 10.45
C GLY A 237 6.14 -25.67 9.47
N SER A 238 6.39 -26.65 8.61
CA SER A 238 7.44 -26.61 7.57
C SER A 238 6.93 -26.22 6.18
N GLU A 239 5.63 -25.98 6.03
CA GLU A 239 5.01 -25.67 4.74
C GLU A 239 4.62 -24.19 4.62
N PHE A 240 4.75 -23.65 3.40
CA PHE A 240 4.25 -22.34 3.03
C PHE A 240 3.01 -22.52 2.15
N ARG A 241 1.83 -22.19 2.67
CA ARG A 241 0.57 -22.36 1.97
C ARG A 241 -0.44 -21.26 2.31
N PRO A 242 -1.45 -21.03 1.45
CA PRO A 242 -2.54 -20.11 1.78
C PRO A 242 -3.18 -20.44 3.13
N VAL A 243 -3.50 -19.37 3.86
CA VAL A 243 -4.13 -19.46 5.19
C VAL A 243 -5.48 -20.19 5.14
N ARG A 244 -5.80 -20.93 6.21
CA ARG A 244 -7.07 -21.66 6.37
C ARG A 244 -7.60 -21.51 7.78
N VAL A 245 -8.89 -21.76 7.93
CA VAL A 245 -9.52 -21.90 9.26
C VAL A 245 -8.82 -23.01 10.05
N GLY A 246 -8.50 -22.75 11.30
CA GLY A 246 -7.72 -23.62 12.19
C GLY A 246 -6.21 -23.31 12.20
N ASP A 247 -5.71 -22.47 11.29
CA ASP A 247 -4.31 -22.05 11.31
C ASP A 247 -4.07 -20.99 12.40
N THR A 248 -2.83 -20.98 12.91
CA THR A 248 -2.39 -19.94 13.84
C THR A 248 -1.69 -18.83 13.07
N VAL A 249 -2.15 -17.60 13.27
CA VAL A 249 -1.55 -16.38 12.72
C VAL A 249 -0.89 -15.58 13.84
N PHE A 250 0.18 -14.86 13.49
CA PHE A 250 0.96 -14.09 14.45
C PHE A 250 0.77 -12.60 14.23
N ARG A 251 1.04 -11.82 15.26
CA ARG A 251 0.98 -10.36 15.19
C ARG A 251 1.79 -9.82 14.03
N ASN A 252 1.21 -8.87 13.27
CA ASN A 252 1.80 -8.25 12.06
C ASN A 252 2.09 -9.22 10.90
N GLN A 253 1.71 -10.50 10.99
CA GLN A 253 1.78 -11.43 9.87
C GLN A 253 0.62 -11.14 8.93
N VAL A 254 0.93 -10.73 7.70
CA VAL A 254 -0.08 -10.55 6.65
C VAL A 254 -0.56 -11.92 6.19
N PHE A 255 -1.85 -12.21 6.35
CA PHE A 255 -2.48 -13.47 5.94
C PHE A 255 -3.60 -13.27 4.90
N ILE A 256 -4.07 -12.04 4.73
CA ILE A 256 -4.98 -11.62 3.65
C ILE A 256 -4.39 -10.38 2.98
N SER A 257 -4.59 -10.24 1.69
CA SER A 257 -4.38 -8.98 0.96
C SER A 257 -5.67 -8.54 0.28
N LEU A 258 -5.86 -7.24 0.20
CA LEU A 258 -7.00 -6.59 -0.43
C LEU A 258 -6.49 -5.71 -1.58
N PRO A 259 -6.34 -6.27 -2.81
CA PRO A 259 -6.10 -5.47 -4.00
C PRO A 259 -7.32 -4.62 -4.33
N ASP A 260 -7.08 -3.34 -4.62
CA ASP A 260 -8.08 -2.43 -5.18
C ASP A 260 -8.25 -2.73 -6.68
N MET A 261 -9.41 -3.28 -7.04
CA MET A 261 -9.73 -3.66 -8.41
C MET A 261 -10.23 -2.48 -9.26
N SER A 262 -10.45 -1.30 -8.67
CA SER A 262 -10.86 -0.09 -9.39
C SER A 262 -9.70 0.59 -10.12
N ASN A 263 -8.47 0.39 -9.63
CA ASN A 263 -7.24 1.00 -10.12
C ASN A 263 -6.23 -0.06 -10.53
N LEU A 264 -6.40 -0.60 -11.74
CA LEU A 264 -5.47 -1.56 -12.31
C LEU A 264 -4.41 -0.87 -13.15
N VAL A 265 -3.19 -1.38 -13.06
CA VAL A 265 -2.04 -0.99 -13.88
C VAL A 265 -1.45 -2.24 -14.52
N VAL A 266 -0.69 -2.07 -15.59
CA VAL A 266 0.08 -3.17 -16.16
C VAL A 266 1.55 -2.93 -15.91
N GLN A 267 2.19 -3.87 -15.27
CA GLN A 267 3.62 -3.85 -15.03
C GLN A 267 4.31 -4.64 -16.11
N LEU A 268 5.25 -4.01 -16.81
CA LEU A 268 6.07 -4.56 -17.88
C LEU A 268 7.51 -4.69 -17.41
N ASP A 269 8.22 -5.69 -17.92
CA ASP A 269 9.66 -5.81 -17.78
C ASP A 269 10.32 -5.52 -19.13
N VAL A 270 10.84 -4.30 -19.28
CA VAL A 270 11.49 -3.82 -20.49
C VAL A 270 12.98 -4.08 -20.40
N PRO A 271 13.60 -4.76 -21.40
CA PRO A 271 15.03 -4.96 -21.45
C PRO A 271 15.80 -3.63 -21.51
N GLU A 272 17.01 -3.59 -20.92
CA GLU A 272 17.85 -2.38 -20.87
C GLU A 272 18.09 -1.75 -22.25
N HIS A 273 18.35 -2.56 -23.27
CA HIS A 273 18.61 -2.08 -24.63
C HIS A 273 17.38 -1.50 -25.35
N GLU A 274 16.18 -1.77 -24.83
CA GLU A 274 14.90 -1.26 -25.36
C GLU A 274 14.31 -0.13 -24.52
N LEU A 275 14.96 0.24 -23.42
CA LEU A 275 14.44 1.24 -22.48
C LEU A 275 14.13 2.59 -23.15
N GLY A 276 14.90 2.96 -24.16
CA GLY A 276 14.69 4.19 -24.94
C GLY A 276 13.36 4.23 -25.71
N PHE A 277 12.72 3.08 -25.92
CA PHE A 277 11.44 2.94 -26.63
C PHE A 277 10.23 3.03 -25.72
N ALA A 278 10.37 2.85 -24.40
CA ALA A 278 9.29 2.95 -23.42
C ALA A 278 9.42 4.26 -22.63
N ARG A 279 8.88 5.35 -23.16
CA ARG A 279 8.94 6.68 -22.54
C ARG A 279 7.66 6.99 -21.76
N VAL A 280 7.80 7.74 -20.67
CA VAL A 280 6.64 8.26 -19.94
C VAL A 280 5.77 9.09 -20.87
N GLY A 281 4.45 8.84 -20.86
CA GLY A 281 3.48 9.48 -21.76
C GLY A 281 3.26 8.74 -23.07
N SER A 282 4.03 7.71 -23.42
CA SER A 282 3.78 6.87 -24.61
C SER A 282 2.44 6.15 -24.50
N LEU A 283 1.70 6.12 -25.62
CA LEU A 283 0.45 5.34 -25.72
C LEU A 283 0.77 3.85 -25.65
N ALA A 284 -0.13 3.11 -25.04
CA ALA A 284 -0.04 1.66 -24.95
C ALA A 284 -1.38 1.00 -25.26
N LEU A 285 -1.32 -0.16 -25.92
CA LEU A 285 -2.46 -1.04 -26.17
C LEU A 285 -2.22 -2.33 -25.39
N VAL A 286 -3.13 -2.65 -24.49
CA VAL A 286 -3.03 -3.79 -23.59
C VAL A 286 -4.05 -4.85 -23.99
N GLN A 287 -3.59 -6.06 -24.22
CA GLN A 287 -4.40 -7.22 -24.56
C GLN A 287 -4.17 -8.31 -23.51
N PRO A 288 -5.13 -8.55 -22.59
CA PRO A 288 -5.04 -9.65 -21.62
C PRO A 288 -5.04 -11.00 -22.35
N PHE A 289 -4.17 -11.93 -21.96
CA PHE A 289 -4.15 -13.27 -22.58
C PHE A 289 -5.44 -14.06 -22.35
N ALA A 290 -6.09 -13.85 -21.20
CA ALA A 290 -7.37 -14.48 -20.91
C ALA A 290 -8.52 -14.00 -21.82
N PHE A 291 -8.40 -12.80 -22.41
CA PHE A 291 -9.42 -12.17 -23.24
C PHE A 291 -8.81 -11.59 -24.53
N PRO A 292 -8.47 -12.43 -25.52
CA PRO A 292 -7.77 -11.99 -26.73
C PRO A 292 -8.54 -10.97 -27.58
N GLY A 293 -9.87 -10.89 -27.43
CA GLY A 293 -10.70 -9.88 -28.12
C GLY A 293 -10.77 -8.53 -27.41
N MET A 294 -10.20 -8.40 -26.21
CA MET A 294 -10.23 -7.18 -25.42
C MET A 294 -8.95 -6.37 -25.65
N ASN A 295 -9.11 -5.17 -26.21
CA ASN A 295 -8.03 -4.21 -26.39
C ASN A 295 -8.30 -3.00 -25.48
N LEU A 296 -7.45 -2.80 -24.48
CA LEU A 296 -7.52 -1.70 -23.54
C LEU A 296 -6.49 -0.64 -23.91
N ARG A 297 -6.88 0.62 -23.81
CA ARG A 297 -5.96 1.73 -23.98
C ARG A 297 -5.31 2.06 -22.66
N GLY A 298 -4.08 2.53 -22.73
CA GLY A 298 -3.34 3.01 -21.57
C GLY A 298 -2.20 3.92 -21.95
N VAL A 299 -1.54 4.43 -20.95
CA VAL A 299 -0.40 5.33 -21.11
C VAL A 299 0.71 4.88 -20.17
N VAL A 300 1.95 4.92 -20.65
CA VAL A 300 3.12 4.70 -19.80
C VAL A 300 3.18 5.78 -18.74
N GLU A 301 2.96 5.40 -17.49
CA GLU A 301 2.91 6.30 -16.34
C GLU A 301 4.30 6.53 -15.74
N SER A 302 5.06 5.45 -15.60
CA SER A 302 6.40 5.54 -15.02
C SER A 302 7.34 4.49 -15.59
N VAL A 303 8.62 4.83 -15.56
CA VAL A 303 9.74 3.95 -15.90
C VAL A 303 10.61 3.85 -14.67
N GLY A 304 10.86 2.63 -14.20
CA GLY A 304 11.68 2.37 -13.03
C GLY A 304 13.12 2.87 -13.21
N SER A 305 13.70 3.39 -12.15
CA SER A 305 15.08 3.87 -12.14
C SER A 305 16.12 2.79 -11.81
N MET A 306 15.68 1.61 -11.37
CA MET A 306 16.55 0.52 -10.96
C MET A 306 16.38 -0.69 -11.86
N ALA A 307 17.52 -1.20 -12.35
CA ALA A 307 17.55 -2.43 -13.14
C ALA A 307 17.42 -3.67 -12.23
N GLN A 308 16.61 -4.62 -12.66
CA GLN A 308 16.39 -5.89 -11.97
C GLN A 308 16.84 -7.07 -12.82
N THR A 309 17.27 -8.13 -12.17
CA THR A 309 17.52 -9.43 -12.82
C THR A 309 16.33 -10.34 -12.56
N ARG A 310 15.91 -11.10 -13.57
CA ARG A 310 14.81 -12.05 -13.44
C ARG A 310 15.35 -13.46 -13.19
N PRO A 311 14.87 -14.15 -12.14
CA PRO A 311 15.29 -15.52 -11.84
C PRO A 311 14.89 -16.54 -12.92
N ASP A 312 13.78 -16.30 -13.63
CA ASP A 312 13.24 -17.15 -14.69
C ASP A 312 13.93 -16.99 -16.04
N ARG A 313 14.78 -15.97 -16.19
CA ARG A 313 15.64 -15.73 -17.37
C ARG A 313 17.10 -15.65 -16.95
N PRO A 314 17.77 -16.82 -16.79
CA PRO A 314 19.17 -16.82 -16.41
C PRO A 314 20.03 -16.16 -17.50
N GLY A 315 20.71 -15.10 -17.15
CA GLY A 315 21.58 -14.31 -18.05
C GLY A 315 21.98 -12.98 -17.41
N ARG A 316 22.88 -12.28 -18.08
CA ARG A 316 23.28 -10.92 -17.64
C ARG A 316 22.29 -9.83 -18.07
N GLN A 317 21.15 -10.22 -18.68
CA GLN A 317 20.15 -9.28 -19.17
C GLN A 317 19.43 -8.62 -17.98
N LYS A 318 19.44 -7.31 -17.98
CA LYS A 318 18.76 -6.50 -17.00
C LYS A 318 17.45 -5.97 -17.57
N PHE A 319 16.47 -5.82 -16.69
CA PHE A 319 15.14 -5.34 -17.02
C PHE A 319 14.79 -4.14 -16.15
N PHE A 320 14.04 -3.22 -16.72
CA PHE A 320 13.46 -2.10 -16.02
C PHE A 320 11.94 -2.30 -15.94
N THR A 321 11.40 -2.08 -14.77
CA THR A 321 9.95 -2.13 -14.58
C THR A 321 9.32 -0.87 -15.14
N VAL A 322 8.39 -1.05 -16.09
CA VAL A 322 7.59 0.04 -16.66
C VAL A 322 6.14 -0.18 -16.26
N VAL A 323 5.50 0.88 -15.78
CA VAL A 323 4.10 0.84 -15.36
C VAL A 323 3.25 1.56 -16.39
N VAL A 324 2.25 0.86 -16.91
CA VAL A 324 1.24 1.38 -17.82
C VAL A 324 -0.07 1.53 -17.05
N ARG A 325 -0.57 2.74 -16.96
CA ARG A 325 -1.89 3.05 -16.43
C ARG A 325 -2.95 2.74 -17.50
N LEU A 326 -3.97 1.99 -17.12
CA LEU A 326 -5.13 1.74 -17.99
C LEU A 326 -6.09 2.93 -17.94
N ASP A 327 -6.65 3.29 -19.08
CA ASP A 327 -7.68 4.34 -19.17
C ASP A 327 -9.06 3.82 -18.73
N GLU A 328 -9.29 2.52 -18.88
CA GLU A 328 -10.52 1.83 -18.48
C GLU A 328 -10.20 0.58 -17.67
N THR A 329 -10.93 0.33 -16.61
CA THR A 329 -10.96 -0.94 -15.88
C THR A 329 -12.24 -1.69 -16.20
N ARG A 330 -12.14 -3.02 -16.32
CA ARG A 330 -13.29 -3.88 -16.57
C ARG A 330 -13.44 -4.93 -15.48
N PRO A 331 -14.66 -5.30 -15.10
CA PRO A 331 -14.91 -6.26 -14.00
C PRO A 331 -14.29 -7.63 -14.21
N GLU A 332 -14.07 -8.02 -15.48
CA GLU A 332 -13.47 -9.30 -15.85
C GLU A 332 -11.97 -9.35 -15.57
N LEU A 333 -11.32 -8.20 -15.45
CA LEU A 333 -9.88 -8.12 -15.19
C LEU A 333 -9.59 -8.45 -13.73
N LYS A 334 -8.56 -9.26 -13.51
CA LYS A 334 -8.10 -9.64 -12.18
C LYS A 334 -6.60 -9.34 -12.03
N SER A 335 -6.21 -8.95 -10.84
CA SER A 335 -4.80 -8.79 -10.50
C SER A 335 -4.08 -10.15 -10.65
N GLY A 336 -2.89 -10.15 -11.25
CA GLY A 336 -2.12 -11.35 -11.58
C GLY A 336 -2.32 -11.87 -13.01
N MET A 337 -3.28 -11.35 -13.78
CA MET A 337 -3.44 -11.74 -15.19
C MET A 337 -2.28 -11.26 -16.03
N SER A 338 -1.77 -12.14 -16.90
CA SER A 338 -0.78 -11.78 -17.92
C SER A 338 -1.42 -11.05 -19.08
N ALA A 339 -0.70 -10.09 -19.65
CA ALA A 339 -1.15 -9.30 -20.78
C ALA A 339 0.01 -9.04 -21.76
N ARG A 340 -0.35 -8.97 -23.04
CA ARG A 340 0.53 -8.43 -24.08
C ARG A 340 0.30 -6.93 -24.19
N VAL A 341 1.37 -6.17 -24.20
CA VAL A 341 1.32 -4.71 -24.28
C VAL A 341 2.13 -4.23 -25.45
N GLN A 342 1.50 -3.46 -26.32
CA GLN A 342 2.16 -2.76 -27.40
C GLN A 342 2.32 -1.31 -26.99
N VAL A 343 3.56 -0.86 -26.88
CA VAL A 343 3.92 0.52 -26.54
C VAL A 343 4.30 1.26 -27.82
N LEU A 344 3.72 2.43 -28.05
CA LEU A 344 4.08 3.31 -29.14
C LEU A 344 5.46 3.90 -28.88
N SER A 345 6.46 3.30 -29.52
CA SER A 345 7.87 3.65 -29.32
C SER A 345 8.33 4.83 -30.20
N VAL A 346 7.70 4.96 -31.39
CA VAL A 346 7.95 6.07 -32.32
C VAL A 346 6.61 6.56 -32.87
N ASP A 347 6.40 7.86 -32.84
CA ASP A 347 5.27 8.55 -33.49
C ASP A 347 5.85 9.78 -34.24
N GLU A 348 6.12 9.58 -35.54
CA GLU A 348 6.59 10.65 -36.43
C GLU A 348 5.44 10.96 -37.39
N PRO A 349 4.80 12.12 -37.28
CA PRO A 349 3.64 12.46 -38.08
C PRO A 349 3.97 12.70 -39.57
N ASP A 350 5.21 13.06 -39.86
CA ASP A 350 5.66 13.38 -41.22
C ASP A 350 7.10 12.83 -41.42
N ALA A 351 7.18 11.59 -41.84
CA ALA A 351 8.45 10.93 -42.15
C ALA A 351 8.48 10.60 -43.68
N LEU A 352 9.67 10.65 -44.26
CA LEU A 352 9.89 10.19 -45.65
C LEU A 352 9.99 8.66 -45.62
N LEU A 353 8.99 7.98 -46.18
CA LEU A 353 8.78 6.54 -46.05
C LEU A 353 9.17 5.78 -47.30
N VAL A 354 9.81 4.64 -47.12
CA VAL A 354 10.15 3.68 -48.18
C VAL A 354 9.81 2.27 -47.65
N PRO A 355 9.28 1.38 -48.54
CA PRO A 355 9.10 -0.01 -48.15
C PRO A 355 10.40 -0.63 -47.66
N ARG A 356 10.36 -1.31 -46.51
CA ARG A 356 11.55 -1.90 -45.89
C ARG A 356 12.31 -2.85 -46.80
N ILE A 357 11.60 -3.55 -47.69
CA ILE A 357 12.17 -4.48 -48.66
C ILE A 357 13.02 -3.78 -49.76
N ALA A 358 12.85 -2.45 -49.97
CA ALA A 358 13.63 -1.69 -50.92
C ALA A 358 15.06 -1.32 -50.42
N ILE A 359 15.30 -1.53 -49.10
CA ILE A 359 16.59 -1.23 -48.49
C ILE A 359 17.48 -2.47 -48.48
N THR A 360 18.66 -2.33 -49.04
CA THR A 360 19.73 -3.37 -49.04
C THR A 360 20.87 -2.94 -48.17
N TRP A 361 21.29 -3.84 -47.29
CA TRP A 361 22.41 -3.57 -46.35
C TRP A 361 23.70 -4.23 -46.85
N GLU A 362 24.76 -3.45 -47.02
CA GLU A 362 26.07 -3.93 -47.36
C GLU A 362 27.12 -3.24 -46.49
N HIS A 363 28.00 -4.00 -45.88
CA HIS A 363 29.10 -3.48 -45.02
C HIS A 363 28.63 -2.46 -43.97
N ASN A 364 27.46 -2.70 -43.37
CA ASN A 364 26.80 -1.81 -42.38
C ASN A 364 26.31 -0.45 -42.93
N GLU A 365 26.21 -0.31 -44.24
CA GLU A 365 25.64 0.85 -44.93
C GLU A 365 24.34 0.45 -45.63
N ALA A 366 23.35 1.33 -45.56
CA ALA A 366 22.06 1.13 -46.23
C ALA A 366 22.05 1.74 -47.62
N TYR A 367 21.53 1.00 -48.56
CA TYR A 367 21.41 1.43 -49.95
C TYR A 367 20.00 1.18 -50.48
N CYS A 368 19.55 2.06 -51.38
CA CYS A 368 18.30 1.91 -52.10
C CYS A 368 18.55 2.05 -53.62
N ARG A 369 17.84 1.32 -54.44
CA ARG A 369 17.88 1.46 -55.89
C ARG A 369 16.80 2.40 -56.36
N VAL A 370 17.17 3.59 -56.81
CA VAL A 370 16.29 4.63 -57.30
C VAL A 370 16.20 4.56 -58.82
N LEU A 371 15.04 4.58 -59.40
CA LEU A 371 14.85 4.61 -60.83
C LEU A 371 15.05 6.05 -61.33
N ARG A 372 16.16 6.29 -62.08
CA ARG A 372 16.43 7.53 -62.83
C ARG A 372 16.60 7.20 -64.28
N ASP A 373 15.95 7.93 -65.20
CA ASP A 373 16.06 7.74 -66.64
C ASP A 373 15.80 6.27 -67.08
N SER A 374 14.81 5.61 -66.42
CA SER A 374 14.49 4.19 -66.64
C SER A 374 15.59 3.18 -66.28
N GLN A 375 16.64 3.62 -65.53
CA GLN A 375 17.69 2.75 -65.02
C GLN A 375 17.78 2.79 -63.51
N PRO A 376 17.98 1.65 -62.85
CA PRO A 376 18.17 1.61 -61.41
C PRO A 376 19.54 2.11 -61.00
N HIS A 377 19.59 3.21 -60.27
CA HIS A 377 20.80 3.76 -59.66
C HIS A 377 20.86 3.44 -58.19
N ARG A 378 22.00 2.95 -57.73
CA ARG A 378 22.23 2.69 -56.32
C ARG A 378 22.54 3.99 -55.60
N VAL A 379 21.74 4.31 -54.59
CA VAL A 379 21.93 5.52 -53.74
C VAL A 379 22.15 5.07 -52.28
N ARG A 380 23.14 5.64 -51.64
CA ARG A 380 23.35 5.46 -50.23
C ARG A 380 22.28 6.25 -49.46
N VAL A 381 21.67 5.64 -48.48
CA VAL A 381 20.62 6.25 -47.67
C VAL A 381 20.94 6.20 -46.19
N VAL A 382 20.49 7.21 -45.44
CA VAL A 382 20.55 7.20 -43.98
C VAL A 382 19.15 6.84 -43.48
N THR A 383 19.02 5.66 -42.88
CA THR A 383 17.77 5.17 -42.36
C THR A 383 17.50 5.71 -40.95
N GLY A 384 16.23 5.96 -40.65
CA GLY A 384 15.69 6.28 -39.34
C GLY A 384 14.98 5.07 -38.70
N PRO A 385 13.95 5.32 -37.86
CA PRO A 385 13.11 4.29 -37.31
C PRO A 385 12.38 3.51 -38.41
N ALA A 386 12.10 2.23 -38.13
CA ALA A 386 11.44 1.33 -39.08
C ALA A 386 10.26 0.63 -38.42
N SER A 387 9.18 0.51 -39.18
CA SER A 387 8.06 -0.39 -38.85
C SER A 387 8.31 -1.79 -39.45
N ALA A 388 7.32 -2.66 -39.36
CA ALA A 388 7.36 -3.96 -40.03
C ALA A 388 7.43 -3.85 -41.56
N THR A 389 6.80 -2.83 -42.15
CA THR A 389 6.63 -2.65 -43.58
C THR A 389 7.42 -1.51 -44.21
N GLU A 390 7.72 -0.47 -43.45
CA GLU A 390 8.29 0.80 -43.89
C GLU A 390 9.46 1.24 -43.06
N VAL A 391 10.37 2.02 -43.65
CA VAL A 391 11.51 2.63 -43.02
C VAL A 391 11.50 4.12 -43.29
N ALA A 392 11.67 4.92 -42.23
CA ALA A 392 11.92 6.36 -42.40
C ALA A 392 13.31 6.60 -42.97
N ILE A 393 13.42 7.48 -43.93
CA ILE A 393 14.67 7.92 -44.53
C ILE A 393 15.01 9.32 -44.00
N ARG A 394 16.21 9.48 -43.48
CA ARG A 394 16.71 10.77 -42.96
C ARG A 394 17.46 11.56 -43.99
N ASP A 395 18.15 10.86 -44.92
CA ASP A 395 18.92 11.47 -45.97
C ASP A 395 19.14 10.50 -47.14
N GLY A 396 19.34 11.03 -48.34
CA GLY A 396 19.68 10.28 -49.57
C GLY A 396 18.52 10.06 -50.53
N LEU A 397 17.27 10.34 -50.14
CA LEU A 397 16.09 10.25 -51.04
C LEU A 397 15.23 11.50 -50.93
N GLU A 398 14.42 11.76 -51.98
CA GLU A 398 13.46 12.83 -52.04
C GLU A 398 12.04 12.26 -52.28
N ALA A 399 11.03 12.97 -51.78
CA ALA A 399 9.64 12.59 -52.03
C ALA A 399 9.32 12.53 -53.54
N GLY A 400 8.48 11.56 -53.96
CA GLY A 400 8.13 11.33 -55.35
C GLY A 400 9.15 10.51 -56.16
N GLN A 401 10.34 10.21 -55.62
CA GLN A 401 11.27 9.28 -56.27
C GLN A 401 10.72 7.86 -56.26
N ARG A 402 10.96 7.13 -57.34
CA ARG A 402 10.58 5.73 -57.46
C ARG A 402 11.73 4.81 -57.12
N VAL A 403 11.51 3.92 -56.18
CA VAL A 403 12.48 2.92 -55.71
C VAL A 403 12.11 1.55 -56.25
N VAL A 404 13.14 0.80 -56.62
CA VAL A 404 13.00 -0.55 -57.17
C VAL A 404 12.94 -1.55 -56.02
N LEU A 405 11.89 -2.36 -56.03
CA LEU A 405 11.74 -3.48 -55.11
C LEU A 405 12.56 -4.69 -55.59
N PRO A 406 12.95 -5.60 -54.66
CA PRO A 406 13.75 -6.79 -55.04
C PRO A 406 13.01 -7.80 -55.88
#